data_8edf249a0df73e78778ed7ee2005b21f
#
_entry.id   8edf249a0df73e78778ed7ee2005b21f
#
_cell.length_a   1.000
_cell.length_b   1.000
_cell.length_c   1.000
_cell.angle_alpha   90.00
_cell.angle_beta   90.00
_cell.angle_gamma   90.00
#
_symmetry.space_group_name_H-M   'P 1'
#
loop_
_entity.id
_entity.type
_entity.pdbx_description
1 polymer ?
#
loop_
_entity_poly.entity_id
_entity_poly.type
_entity_poly.pdbx_seq_one_letter_code
_entity_poly.pdbx_strand_id
1 'polypeptide(L)'
;MTICLVGSEMCIRDRLEGDVRFILIIERTVLNFLQHLSSIASETKKYVVKLKNSNTKLLDTRKTTCGLRYLEKYATKMGGAINHRFGLFDEILIKDNHIKALGGIRNTLKILLEKKINYKIECDTLSQVRDCIAAGSTYILLDNMSPTQVKKIINCFGKKAKFEVSGGVNLKNITKYSKVGANYISTSKITLCSKSVDISLDLI
;
A
#
# COMPACT_ATOMS: atom_id res chain seq x y z
N MET A 1 -24.10 -27.67 16.55
CA MET A 1 -24.91 -26.97 15.54
C MET A 1 -23.97 -26.39 14.50
N THR A 2 -24.24 -26.59 13.24
CA THR A 2 -23.36 -26.11 12.15
C THR A 2 -23.90 -24.79 11.61
N ILE A 3 -23.04 -23.84 11.34
CA ILE A 3 -23.41 -22.52 10.85
C ILE A 3 -22.73 -22.29 9.51
N CYS A 4 -23.44 -21.70 8.56
CA CYS A 4 -22.93 -21.37 7.25
C CYS A 4 -22.74 -19.86 7.10
N LEU A 5 -21.58 -19.44 6.62
CA LEU A 5 -21.34 -18.05 6.19
C LEU A 5 -21.77 -17.91 4.72
N VAL A 6 -22.65 -16.98 4.45
CA VAL A 6 -23.16 -16.72 3.09
C VAL A 6 -22.78 -15.31 2.68
N GLY A 7 -22.08 -15.15 1.55
CA GLY A 7 -21.79 -13.86 0.94
C GLY A 7 -22.63 -13.63 -0.31
N SER A 8 -23.10 -12.41 -0.51
CA SER A 8 -24.06 -12.04 -1.57
C SER A 8 -23.48 -12.06 -2.99
N GLU A 9 -22.16 -11.95 -3.17
CA GLU A 9 -21.53 -11.88 -4.50
C GLU A 9 -20.56 -13.01 -4.83
N MET A 10 -20.21 -13.83 -3.85
CA MET A 10 -19.46 -15.08 -4.04
C MET A 10 -20.06 -16.12 -3.13
N CYS A 11 -20.34 -17.31 -3.66
CA CYS A 11 -20.82 -18.44 -2.86
C CYS A 11 -19.70 -18.94 -1.93
N ILE A 12 -19.30 -18.11 -0.96
CA ILE A 12 -18.46 -18.54 0.13
C ILE A 12 -19.38 -19.23 1.12
N ARG A 13 -19.27 -20.55 1.19
CA ARG A 13 -19.98 -21.38 2.18
C ARG A 13 -18.92 -21.98 3.10
N ASP A 14 -18.52 -21.20 4.10
CA ASP A 14 -17.72 -21.71 5.20
C ASP A 14 -18.63 -22.17 6.34
N ARG A 15 -18.17 -23.14 7.11
CA ARG A 15 -18.90 -23.69 8.24
C ARG A 15 -18.17 -23.37 9.54
N LEU A 16 -18.93 -22.96 10.54
CA LEU A 16 -18.49 -22.87 11.92
C LEU A 16 -19.25 -23.93 12.73
N GLU A 17 -18.54 -24.70 13.54
CA GLU A 17 -19.13 -25.71 14.41
C GLU A 17 -18.78 -25.42 15.86
N GLY A 18 -19.77 -25.43 16.76
CA GLY A 18 -19.57 -25.16 18.17
C GLY A 18 -20.88 -24.97 18.94
N ASP A 19 -20.75 -24.56 20.20
CA ASP A 19 -21.92 -24.21 21.03
C ASP A 19 -22.57 -22.94 20.44
N VAL A 20 -23.85 -23.07 20.09
CA VAL A 20 -24.63 -22.01 19.44
C VAL A 20 -24.65 -20.70 20.26
N ARG A 21 -24.65 -20.81 21.59
CA ARG A 21 -24.67 -19.63 22.47
C ARG A 21 -23.40 -18.80 22.30
N PHE A 22 -22.23 -19.44 22.27
CA PHE A 22 -20.97 -18.75 22.05
C PHE A 22 -20.88 -18.15 20.63
N ILE A 23 -21.33 -18.91 19.62
CA ILE A 23 -21.32 -18.44 18.25
C ILE A 23 -22.16 -17.17 18.10
N LEU A 24 -23.39 -17.17 18.64
CA LEU A 24 -24.27 -15.98 18.58
C LEU A 24 -23.72 -14.77 19.36
N ILE A 25 -22.99 -15.00 20.46
CA ILE A 25 -22.35 -13.91 21.22
C ILE A 25 -21.25 -13.22 20.39
N ILE A 26 -20.44 -13.99 19.64
CA ILE A 26 -19.31 -13.43 18.88
C ILE A 26 -19.65 -13.09 17.43
N GLU A 27 -20.82 -13.51 16.94
CA GLU A 27 -21.26 -13.41 15.55
C GLU A 27 -20.96 -12.05 14.93
N ARG A 28 -21.50 -10.97 15.52
CA ARG A 28 -21.36 -9.64 14.95
C ARG A 28 -19.90 -9.17 14.88
N THR A 29 -19.13 -9.48 15.91
CA THR A 29 -17.70 -9.13 15.94
C THR A 29 -16.92 -9.85 14.85
N VAL A 30 -17.14 -11.15 14.69
CA VAL A 30 -16.49 -11.98 13.68
C VAL A 30 -16.88 -11.52 12.28
N LEU A 31 -18.18 -11.31 12.03
CA LEU A 31 -18.67 -10.83 10.73
C LEU A 31 -18.09 -9.45 10.38
N ASN A 32 -17.99 -8.53 11.33
CA ASN A 32 -17.41 -7.22 11.09
C ASN A 32 -15.94 -7.33 10.64
N PHE A 33 -15.13 -8.18 11.29
CA PHE A 33 -13.75 -8.41 10.87
C PHE A 33 -13.68 -9.07 9.49
N LEU A 34 -14.47 -10.10 9.24
CA LEU A 34 -14.51 -10.81 7.96
C LEU A 34 -14.90 -9.86 6.82
N GLN A 35 -15.97 -9.09 7.00
CA GLN A 35 -16.44 -8.12 6.01
C GLN A 35 -15.36 -7.06 5.72
N HIS A 36 -14.78 -6.48 6.76
CA HIS A 36 -13.75 -5.43 6.62
C HIS A 36 -12.49 -5.95 5.91
N LEU A 37 -11.93 -7.05 6.39
CA LEU A 37 -10.67 -7.58 5.86
C LEU A 37 -10.84 -8.20 4.46
N SER A 38 -11.96 -8.87 4.20
CA SER A 38 -12.28 -9.40 2.87
C SER A 38 -12.48 -8.28 1.85
N SER A 39 -13.08 -7.16 2.26
CA SER A 39 -13.23 -5.99 1.40
C SER A 39 -11.88 -5.39 1.00
N ILE A 40 -10.94 -5.28 1.95
CA ILE A 40 -9.57 -4.80 1.69
C ILE A 40 -8.83 -5.75 0.75
N ALA A 41 -8.89 -7.05 1.00
CA ALA A 41 -8.24 -8.05 0.15
C ALA A 41 -8.80 -8.02 -1.28
N SER A 42 -10.13 -7.95 -1.42
CA SER A 42 -10.84 -7.89 -2.70
C SER A 42 -10.53 -6.60 -3.46
N GLU A 43 -10.53 -5.45 -2.79
CA GLU A 43 -10.16 -4.17 -3.41
C GLU A 43 -8.71 -4.19 -3.85
N THR A 44 -7.79 -4.68 -3.01
CA THR A 44 -6.37 -4.83 -3.34
C THR A 44 -6.19 -5.70 -4.59
N LYS A 45 -6.91 -6.80 -4.70
CA LYS A 45 -6.88 -7.69 -5.86
C LYS A 45 -7.22 -6.97 -7.16
N LYS A 46 -8.19 -6.06 -7.15
CA LYS A 46 -8.55 -5.27 -8.34
C LYS A 46 -7.37 -4.43 -8.84
N TYR A 47 -6.60 -3.82 -7.93
CA TYR A 47 -5.39 -3.07 -8.30
C TYR A 47 -4.29 -3.99 -8.84
N VAL A 48 -4.04 -5.13 -8.17
CA VAL A 48 -3.02 -6.10 -8.59
C VAL A 48 -3.32 -6.66 -10.00
N VAL A 49 -4.58 -6.99 -10.27
CA VAL A 49 -4.99 -7.45 -11.62
C VAL A 49 -4.68 -6.41 -12.70
N LYS A 50 -4.88 -5.11 -12.42
CA LYS A 50 -4.53 -4.05 -13.37
C LYS A 50 -3.03 -3.90 -13.61
N LEU A 51 -2.19 -4.40 -12.71
CA LEU A 51 -0.73 -4.38 -12.84
C LEU A 51 -0.14 -5.67 -13.44
N LYS A 52 -0.96 -6.72 -13.67
CA LYS A 52 -0.50 -8.05 -14.09
C LYS A 52 0.42 -8.04 -15.32
N ASN A 53 0.19 -7.11 -16.27
CA ASN A 53 0.98 -7.01 -17.51
C ASN A 53 2.13 -6.00 -17.38
N SER A 54 2.63 -5.76 -16.18
CA SER A 54 3.77 -4.89 -15.91
C SER A 54 4.67 -5.48 -14.83
N ASN A 55 5.92 -5.02 -14.76
CA ASN A 55 6.85 -5.38 -13.70
C ASN A 55 6.62 -4.56 -12.41
N THR A 56 5.64 -3.66 -12.42
CA THR A 56 5.32 -2.78 -11.30
C THR A 56 4.58 -3.56 -10.20
N LYS A 57 5.02 -3.41 -8.96
CA LYS A 57 4.40 -4.05 -7.80
C LYS A 57 3.57 -3.06 -7.01
N LEU A 58 2.43 -3.50 -6.52
CA LEU A 58 1.56 -2.72 -5.63
C LEU A 58 2.09 -2.78 -4.21
N LEU A 59 2.15 -1.63 -3.54
CA LEU A 59 2.41 -1.53 -2.11
C LEU A 59 1.20 -0.96 -1.38
N ASP A 60 1.01 -1.40 -0.14
CA ASP A 60 0.13 -0.74 0.82
C ASP A 60 0.80 0.51 1.42
N THR A 61 0.20 1.08 2.45
CA THR A 61 0.73 2.24 3.17
C THR A 61 0.54 2.10 4.69
N ARG A 62 0.98 3.10 5.44
CA ARG A 62 0.68 3.21 6.89
C ARG A 62 -0.69 3.87 7.18
N LYS A 63 -1.42 4.28 6.16
CA LYS A 63 -2.76 4.85 6.30
C LYS A 63 -3.76 3.70 6.49
N THR A 64 -4.02 3.36 7.73
CA THR A 64 -4.86 2.23 8.16
C THR A 64 -5.80 2.69 9.26
N THR A 65 -6.85 1.91 9.52
CA THR A 65 -7.73 2.10 10.67
C THR A 65 -6.91 1.96 11.97
N CYS A 66 -7.18 2.85 12.95
CA CYS A 66 -6.50 2.81 14.24
C CYS A 66 -6.66 1.44 14.91
N GLY A 67 -5.55 0.87 15.37
CA GLY A 67 -5.50 -0.46 15.99
C GLY A 67 -5.53 -1.64 15.02
N LEU A 68 -5.96 -1.48 13.76
CA LEU A 68 -6.14 -2.59 12.82
C LEU A 68 -5.01 -2.76 11.79
N ARG A 69 -3.92 -2.00 11.88
CA ARG A 69 -2.85 -2.00 10.86
C ARG A 69 -2.31 -3.39 10.55
N TYR A 70 -2.10 -4.22 11.55
CA TYR A 70 -1.60 -5.58 11.34
C TYR A 70 -2.56 -6.40 10.47
N LEU A 71 -3.83 -6.40 10.81
CA LEU A 71 -4.86 -7.15 10.10
C LEU A 71 -5.11 -6.59 8.69
N GLU A 72 -5.15 -5.27 8.54
CA GLU A 72 -5.33 -4.64 7.23
C GLU A 72 -4.15 -4.91 6.30
N LYS A 73 -2.91 -4.86 6.80
CA LYS A 73 -1.72 -5.21 6.01
C LYS A 73 -1.68 -6.71 5.67
N TYR A 74 -2.16 -7.56 6.55
CA TYR A 74 -2.37 -8.97 6.22
C TYR A 74 -3.39 -9.12 5.07
N ALA A 75 -4.52 -8.42 5.14
CA ALA A 75 -5.54 -8.44 4.09
C ALA A 75 -5.02 -7.91 2.75
N THR A 76 -4.24 -6.81 2.74
CA THR A 76 -3.60 -6.31 1.51
C THR A 76 -2.63 -7.34 0.91
N LYS A 77 -1.86 -8.05 1.74
CA LYS A 77 -0.97 -9.13 1.30
C LYS A 77 -1.76 -10.29 0.68
N MET A 78 -2.88 -10.68 1.27
CA MET A 78 -3.77 -11.72 0.71
C MET A 78 -4.37 -11.28 -0.63
N GLY A 79 -4.63 -9.99 -0.82
CA GLY A 79 -5.02 -9.41 -2.11
C GLY A 79 -3.91 -9.38 -3.16
N GLY A 80 -2.66 -9.67 -2.78
CA GLY A 80 -1.49 -9.76 -3.65
C GLY A 80 -0.61 -8.50 -3.68
N ALA A 81 -0.81 -7.54 -2.78
CA ALA A 81 0.12 -6.43 -2.60
C ALA A 81 1.33 -6.84 -1.75
N ILE A 82 2.40 -6.07 -1.85
CA ILE A 82 3.54 -6.15 -0.94
C ILE A 82 3.32 -5.14 0.19
N ASN A 83 3.63 -5.53 1.41
CA ASN A 83 3.54 -4.60 2.52
C ASN A 83 4.68 -3.58 2.46
N HIS A 84 4.33 -2.30 2.54
CA HIS A 84 5.25 -1.23 2.90
C HIS A 84 5.57 -1.33 4.40
N ARG A 85 6.53 -0.56 4.90
CA ARG A 85 6.90 -0.56 6.32
C ARG A 85 5.69 -0.51 7.25
N PHE A 86 5.74 -1.23 8.36
CA PHE A 86 4.73 -1.24 9.41
C PHE A 86 4.79 0.01 10.29
N GLY A 87 6.00 0.43 10.62
CA GLY A 87 6.25 1.52 11.53
C GLY A 87 7.50 2.33 11.17
N LEU A 88 7.95 3.15 12.11
CA LEU A 88 9.19 3.91 11.97
C LEU A 88 10.42 3.07 12.30
N PHE A 89 10.21 1.91 12.90
CA PHE A 89 11.24 0.98 13.34
C PHE A 89 11.71 0.02 12.24
N ASP A 90 10.90 -0.22 11.18
CA ASP A 90 11.25 -1.17 10.12
C ASP A 90 12.15 -0.53 9.07
N GLU A 91 11.81 0.68 8.64
CA GLU A 91 12.43 1.31 7.48
C GLU A 91 12.33 2.83 7.59
N ILE A 92 13.42 3.49 7.26
CA ILE A 92 13.49 4.94 7.26
C ILE A 92 12.94 5.48 5.94
N LEU A 93 11.88 6.28 6.03
CA LEU A 93 11.34 7.05 4.91
C LEU A 93 11.41 8.55 5.25
N ILE A 94 12.27 9.24 4.55
CA ILE A 94 12.43 10.69 4.66
C ILE A 94 11.31 11.36 3.86
N LYS A 95 10.57 12.23 4.51
CA LYS A 95 9.43 12.95 3.96
C LYS A 95 9.70 14.46 3.90
N ASP A 96 8.82 15.16 3.22
CA ASP A 96 8.86 16.61 3.05
C ASP A 96 9.08 17.38 4.37
N ASN A 97 8.39 17.01 5.44
CA ASN A 97 8.54 17.63 6.76
C ASN A 97 9.92 17.34 7.40
N HIS A 98 10.49 16.14 7.16
CA HIS A 98 11.85 15.85 7.61
C HIS A 98 12.86 16.71 6.84
N ILE A 99 12.69 16.86 5.53
CA ILE A 99 13.54 17.68 4.67
C ILE A 99 13.49 19.15 5.12
N LYS A 100 12.29 19.67 5.40
CA LYS A 100 12.12 21.04 5.93
C LYS A 100 12.79 21.22 7.29
N ALA A 101 12.57 20.30 8.21
CA ALA A 101 13.16 20.35 9.56
C ALA A 101 14.69 20.29 9.56
N LEU A 102 15.28 19.63 8.57
CA LEU A 102 16.72 19.49 8.39
C LEU A 102 17.33 20.61 7.49
N GLY A 103 16.59 21.66 7.17
CA GLY A 103 17.10 22.78 6.38
C GLY A 103 17.24 22.53 4.88
N GLY A 104 16.45 21.61 4.33
CA GLY A 104 16.38 21.34 2.90
C GLY A 104 17.05 20.02 2.47
N ILE A 105 16.78 19.64 1.20
CA ILE A 105 17.15 18.30 0.70
C ILE A 105 18.67 18.05 0.73
N ARG A 106 19.48 19.04 0.34
CA ARG A 106 20.95 18.87 0.29
C ARG A 106 21.55 18.62 1.66
N ASN A 107 21.11 19.37 2.68
CA ASN A 107 21.57 19.17 4.04
C ASN A 107 21.10 17.82 4.60
N THR A 108 19.85 17.44 4.31
CA THR A 108 19.31 16.11 4.65
C THR A 108 20.17 15.00 4.07
N LEU A 109 20.48 15.04 2.79
CA LEU A 109 21.30 14.04 2.10
C LEU A 109 22.72 13.97 2.69
N LYS A 110 23.33 15.11 2.99
CA LYS A 110 24.65 15.17 3.66
C LYS A 110 24.62 14.42 5.00
N ILE A 111 23.65 14.70 5.86
CA ILE A 111 23.49 14.03 7.15
C ILE A 111 23.30 12.50 6.99
N LEU A 112 22.47 12.08 6.02
CA LEU A 112 22.21 10.66 5.77
C LEU A 112 23.47 9.91 5.30
N LEU A 113 24.27 10.54 4.45
CA LEU A 113 25.55 10.00 3.97
C LEU A 113 26.58 9.89 5.09
N GLU A 114 26.77 10.96 5.88
CA GLU A 114 27.69 10.97 7.02
C GLU A 114 27.38 9.89 8.04
N LYS A 115 26.10 9.68 8.31
CA LYS A 115 25.61 8.66 9.26
C LYS A 115 25.49 7.26 8.66
N LYS A 116 25.76 7.07 7.37
CA LYS A 116 25.62 5.79 6.63
C LYS A 116 24.24 5.13 6.82
N ILE A 117 23.20 5.95 6.82
CA ILE A 117 21.82 5.49 7.04
C ILE A 117 21.26 4.95 5.72
N ASN A 118 20.66 3.74 5.77
CA ASN A 118 19.85 3.23 4.66
C ASN A 118 18.46 3.86 4.72
N TYR A 119 17.98 4.45 3.62
CA TYR A 119 16.74 5.21 3.60
C TYR A 119 16.01 5.14 2.26
N LYS A 120 14.72 5.37 2.32
CA LYS A 120 13.90 5.83 1.18
C LYS A 120 13.66 7.33 1.33
N ILE A 121 13.53 8.05 0.23
CA ILE A 121 13.30 9.50 0.26
C ILE A 121 12.17 9.89 -0.67
N GLU A 122 11.28 10.76 -0.18
CA GLU A 122 10.15 11.31 -0.92
C GLU A 122 10.58 12.58 -1.65
N CYS A 123 10.23 12.68 -2.93
CA CYS A 123 10.55 13.82 -3.80
C CYS A 123 9.29 14.29 -4.53
N ASP A 124 9.04 15.60 -4.52
CA ASP A 124 7.93 16.26 -5.20
C ASP A 124 8.35 16.87 -6.54
N THR A 125 9.65 17.04 -6.77
CA THR A 125 10.20 17.74 -7.94
C THR A 125 11.34 16.98 -8.60
N LEU A 126 11.52 17.21 -9.91
CA LEU A 126 12.66 16.67 -10.66
C LEU A 126 14.00 17.14 -10.11
N SER A 127 14.07 18.37 -9.57
CA SER A 127 15.31 18.89 -8.97
C SER A 127 15.73 18.06 -7.76
N GLN A 128 14.79 17.78 -6.85
CA GLN A 128 15.04 16.92 -5.68
C GLN A 128 15.50 15.52 -6.10
N VAL A 129 14.88 14.94 -7.14
CA VAL A 129 15.31 13.64 -7.68
C VAL A 129 16.75 13.69 -8.18
N ARG A 130 17.16 14.76 -8.87
CA ARG A 130 18.55 14.93 -9.33
C ARG A 130 19.53 15.03 -8.15
N ASP A 131 19.20 15.80 -7.12
CA ASP A 131 20.03 15.92 -5.92
C ASP A 131 20.15 14.56 -5.21
N CYS A 132 19.07 13.80 -5.09
CA CYS A 132 19.06 12.45 -4.52
C CYS A 132 19.93 11.46 -5.32
N ILE A 133 19.80 11.45 -6.64
CA ILE A 133 20.61 10.58 -7.52
C ILE A 133 22.09 10.96 -7.46
N ALA A 134 22.42 12.25 -7.42
CA ALA A 134 23.80 12.73 -7.26
C ALA A 134 24.40 12.30 -5.93
N ALA A 135 23.60 12.23 -4.87
CA ALA A 135 24.00 11.74 -3.55
C ALA A 135 23.99 10.21 -3.42
N GLY A 136 23.69 9.45 -4.49
CA GLY A 136 23.69 7.98 -4.47
C GLY A 136 22.46 7.33 -3.85
N SER A 137 21.33 8.03 -3.74
CA SER A 137 20.08 7.45 -3.25
C SER A 137 19.62 6.31 -4.16
N THR A 138 19.33 5.14 -3.56
CA THR A 138 18.96 3.91 -4.29
C THR A 138 17.45 3.66 -4.34
N TYR A 139 16.66 4.39 -3.55
CA TYR A 139 15.20 4.28 -3.52
C TYR A 139 14.55 5.66 -3.36
N ILE A 140 13.77 6.04 -4.35
CA ILE A 140 13.11 7.37 -4.39
C ILE A 140 11.61 7.17 -4.57
N LEU A 141 10.83 7.77 -3.68
CA LEU A 141 9.38 7.86 -3.78
C LEU A 141 9.02 9.16 -4.48
N LEU A 142 8.28 9.06 -5.58
CA LEU A 142 7.79 10.19 -6.38
C LEU A 142 6.37 10.52 -5.90
N ASP A 143 6.21 11.61 -5.15
CA ASP A 143 4.91 11.97 -4.57
C ASP A 143 4.16 12.96 -5.46
N ASN A 144 2.90 12.67 -5.71
CA ASN A 144 1.97 13.50 -6.48
C ASN A 144 2.45 13.94 -7.89
N MET A 145 3.37 13.19 -8.50
CA MET A 145 3.87 13.49 -9.85
C MET A 145 2.96 12.88 -10.92
N SER A 146 2.76 13.62 -12.01
CA SER A 146 2.01 13.12 -13.18
C SER A 146 2.75 11.97 -13.89
N PRO A 147 2.04 11.07 -14.61
CA PRO A 147 2.68 9.99 -15.37
C PRO A 147 3.75 10.50 -16.36
N THR A 148 3.56 11.68 -16.93
CA THR A 148 4.54 12.31 -17.85
C THR A 148 5.83 12.69 -17.12
N GLN A 149 5.74 13.26 -15.93
CA GLN A 149 6.90 13.59 -15.10
C GLN A 149 7.63 12.32 -14.65
N VAL A 150 6.87 11.30 -14.17
CA VAL A 150 7.43 10.00 -13.79
C VAL A 150 8.18 9.35 -14.96
N LYS A 151 7.60 9.37 -16.18
CA LYS A 151 8.25 8.84 -17.38
C LYS A 151 9.59 9.52 -17.66
N LYS A 152 9.65 10.86 -17.59
CA LYS A 152 10.90 11.62 -17.77
C LYS A 152 11.95 11.19 -16.76
N ILE A 153 11.58 11.06 -15.49
CA ILE A 153 12.49 10.64 -14.40
C ILE A 153 13.02 9.23 -14.64
N ILE A 154 12.15 8.29 -14.95
CA ILE A 154 12.54 6.88 -15.17
C ILE A 154 13.43 6.74 -16.40
N ASN A 155 13.14 7.45 -17.48
CA ASN A 155 14.01 7.44 -18.68
C ASN A 155 15.42 7.94 -18.38
N CYS A 156 15.56 8.96 -17.51
CA CYS A 156 16.86 9.51 -17.15
C CYS A 156 17.60 8.68 -16.10
N PHE A 157 16.89 8.12 -15.11
CA PHE A 157 17.47 7.60 -13.88
C PHE A 157 17.06 6.18 -13.52
N GLY A 158 16.21 5.51 -14.30
CA GLY A 158 15.64 4.20 -13.96
C GLY A 158 16.64 3.09 -13.71
N LYS A 159 17.87 3.23 -14.23
CA LYS A 159 18.98 2.29 -13.95
C LYS A 159 19.76 2.61 -12.68
N LYS A 160 19.57 3.81 -12.07
CA LYS A 160 20.35 4.29 -10.92
C LYS A 160 19.66 4.06 -9.59
N ALA A 161 18.32 4.05 -9.57
CA ALA A 161 17.54 3.87 -8.36
C ALA A 161 16.23 3.13 -8.65
N LYS A 162 15.61 2.59 -7.61
CA LYS A 162 14.22 2.10 -7.63
C LYS A 162 13.28 3.27 -7.41
N PHE A 163 12.21 3.32 -8.21
CA PHE A 163 11.22 4.38 -8.13
C PHE A 163 9.87 3.82 -7.68
N GLU A 164 9.32 4.45 -6.65
CA GLU A 164 7.97 4.23 -6.16
C GLU A 164 7.12 5.45 -6.51
N VAL A 165 5.91 5.24 -7.02
CA VAL A 165 4.94 6.30 -7.27
C VAL A 165 3.90 6.30 -6.17
N SER A 166 3.66 7.48 -5.58
CA SER A 166 2.66 7.72 -4.55
C SER A 166 1.85 8.99 -4.85
N GLY A 167 0.75 9.15 -4.12
CA GLY A 167 -0.12 10.33 -4.28
C GLY A 167 -1.17 10.18 -5.38
N GLY A 168 -2.45 10.27 -5.02
CA GLY A 168 -3.57 10.29 -5.95
C GLY A 168 -3.80 9.04 -6.83
N VAL A 169 -3.07 7.94 -6.58
CA VAL A 169 -3.22 6.70 -7.37
C VAL A 169 -4.53 5.99 -7.02
N ASN A 170 -5.26 5.59 -8.06
CA ASN A 170 -6.54 4.89 -7.99
C ASN A 170 -6.72 3.93 -9.18
N LEU A 171 -7.81 3.13 -9.18
CA LEU A 171 -8.10 2.16 -10.25
C LEU A 171 -8.22 2.76 -11.66
N LYS A 172 -8.54 4.06 -11.80
CA LYS A 172 -8.69 4.71 -13.10
C LYS A 172 -7.34 5.10 -13.71
N ASN A 173 -6.32 5.38 -12.88
CA ASN A 173 -5.04 5.91 -13.35
C ASN A 173 -3.84 4.98 -13.13
N ILE A 174 -3.95 3.91 -12.33
CA ILE A 174 -2.82 3.04 -11.97
C ILE A 174 -2.08 2.46 -13.19
N THR A 175 -2.81 2.07 -14.24
CA THR A 175 -2.21 1.56 -15.48
C THR A 175 -1.38 2.60 -16.23
N LYS A 176 -1.66 3.89 -16.07
CA LYS A 176 -0.83 4.95 -16.65
C LYS A 176 0.55 4.99 -16.00
N TYR A 177 0.62 4.78 -14.68
CA TYR A 177 1.87 4.74 -13.93
C TYR A 177 2.66 3.44 -14.14
N SER A 178 2.00 2.30 -14.26
CA SER A 178 2.69 1.04 -14.54
C SER A 178 3.34 1.02 -15.93
N LYS A 179 2.68 1.62 -16.94
CA LYS A 179 3.20 1.72 -18.32
C LYS A 179 4.45 2.61 -18.45
N VAL A 180 4.71 3.48 -17.49
CA VAL A 180 5.91 4.33 -17.50
C VAL A 180 7.13 3.69 -16.83
N GLY A 181 7.01 2.47 -16.31
CA GLY A 181 8.13 1.68 -15.82
C GLY A 181 8.49 1.89 -14.35
N ALA A 182 7.57 2.42 -13.53
CA ALA A 182 7.79 2.49 -12.08
C ALA A 182 7.97 1.09 -11.48
N ASN A 183 8.91 0.93 -10.54
CA ASN A 183 9.12 -0.34 -9.87
C ASN A 183 7.98 -0.67 -8.91
N TYR A 184 7.48 0.37 -8.22
CA TYR A 184 6.45 0.25 -7.20
C TYR A 184 5.40 1.34 -7.36
N ILE A 185 4.18 1.03 -6.94
CA ILE A 185 3.09 1.99 -6.79
C ILE A 185 2.49 1.77 -5.41
N SER A 186 2.42 2.80 -4.57
CA SER A 186 1.74 2.74 -3.28
C SER A 186 0.45 3.55 -3.28
N THR A 187 -0.58 2.99 -2.65
CA THR A 187 -1.86 3.69 -2.49
C THR A 187 -2.56 3.29 -1.20
N SER A 188 -3.13 4.27 -0.51
CA SER A 188 -3.99 4.05 0.64
C SER A 188 -5.46 3.74 0.27
N LYS A 189 -5.81 3.82 -1.02
CA LYS A 189 -7.18 3.53 -1.46
C LYS A 189 -7.60 2.08 -1.19
N ILE A 190 -6.65 1.16 -1.18
CA ILE A 190 -6.89 -0.26 -0.90
C ILE A 190 -7.31 -0.53 0.55
N THR A 191 -6.96 0.36 1.50
CA THR A 191 -7.37 0.26 2.90
C THR A 191 -8.50 1.23 3.24
N LEU A 192 -8.35 2.52 2.87
CA LEU A 192 -9.28 3.58 3.30
C LEU A 192 -10.56 3.69 2.46
N CYS A 193 -10.61 3.07 1.28
CA CYS A 193 -11.73 3.20 0.33
C CYS A 193 -12.25 1.83 -0.16
N SER A 194 -11.97 0.75 0.56
CA SER A 194 -12.56 -0.56 0.28
C SER A 194 -14.07 -0.53 0.54
N LYS A 195 -14.84 -1.06 -0.41
CA LYS A 195 -16.28 -1.17 -0.24
C LYS A 195 -16.59 -2.39 0.63
N SER A 196 -17.47 -2.24 1.59
CA SER A 196 -17.93 -3.36 2.43
C SER A 196 -18.41 -4.54 1.56
N VAL A 197 -18.02 -5.73 1.95
CA VAL A 197 -18.57 -6.99 1.43
C VAL A 197 -19.68 -7.41 2.38
N ASP A 198 -20.82 -7.79 1.86
CA ASP A 198 -21.91 -8.29 2.68
C ASP A 198 -21.72 -9.78 2.95
N ILE A 199 -21.64 -10.15 4.23
CA ILE A 199 -21.51 -11.53 4.71
C ILE A 199 -22.50 -11.72 5.85
N SER A 200 -23.36 -12.73 5.75
CA SER A 200 -24.29 -13.13 6.79
C SER A 200 -23.92 -14.50 7.37
N LEU A 201 -24.57 -14.84 8.46
CA LEU A 201 -24.38 -16.10 9.16
C LEU A 201 -25.77 -16.74 9.36
N ASP A 202 -25.94 -17.94 8.84
CA ASP A 202 -27.18 -18.69 8.91
C ASP A 202 -26.98 -19.98 9.73
N LEU A 203 -27.95 -20.28 10.60
CA LEU A 203 -28.00 -21.54 11.35
C LEU A 203 -28.56 -22.66 10.45
N ILE A 204 -27.87 -23.76 10.38
CA ILE A 204 -28.28 -24.96 9.62
C ILE A 204 -28.27 -26.24 10.47
#